data_2dff8851f1c9c67f006db35b1dbba105
#
_entry.id   2dff8851f1c9c67f006db35b1dbba105
#
_cell.length_a   1.000
_cell.length_b   1.000
_cell.length_c   1.000
_cell.angle_alpha   90.00
_cell.angle_beta   90.00
_cell.angle_gamma   90.00
#
_symmetry.space_group_name_H-M   'P 1'
#
loop_
_entity.id
_entity.type
_entity.pdbx_description
1 polymer ?
#
loop_
_entity_poly.entity_id
_entity_poly.type
_entity_poly.pdbx_seq_one_letter_code
_entity_poly.pdbx_strand_id
1 'polypeptide(L)'
;MIARVVKRALNADVFDRVLVATDDERIRDAAAAAGADVRMTHPDIPNGTLRSYDALMQWEADAGSEAGYIVNIQGDEPFVHPEQLQKLAQLIRKPGVSIATLARPKPAGDAERSNPNRVKVTCDLNGLALYFSRAPIPSSEGPWLEH
;
A
#
# COMPACT_ATOMS: atom_id res chain seq x y z
N MET A 1 8.86 -0.92 -14.57
CA MET A 1 7.79 -0.48 -13.63
C MET A 1 8.32 -0.49 -12.20
N ILE A 2 8.75 -1.61 -11.64
CA ILE A 2 9.22 -1.73 -10.25
C ILE A 2 10.30 -0.71 -9.85
N ALA A 3 11.31 -0.46 -10.67
CA ALA A 3 12.35 0.52 -10.38
C ALA A 3 11.80 1.95 -10.12
N ARG A 4 10.65 2.29 -10.72
CA ARG A 4 9.99 3.59 -10.49
C ARG A 4 9.29 3.60 -9.13
N VAL A 5 8.62 2.51 -8.75
CA VAL A 5 7.99 2.37 -7.42
C VAL A 5 9.06 2.45 -6.34
N VAL A 6 10.17 1.71 -6.48
CA VAL A 6 11.30 1.76 -5.55
C VAL A 6 11.83 3.18 -5.37
N LYS A 7 12.09 3.90 -6.48
CA LYS A 7 12.56 5.29 -6.41
C LYS A 7 11.56 6.21 -5.71
N ARG A 8 10.25 6.01 -5.90
CA ARG A 8 9.21 6.78 -5.20
C ARG A 8 9.21 6.50 -3.71
N ALA A 9 9.34 5.23 -3.32
CA ALA A 9 9.43 4.84 -1.92
C ALA A 9 10.69 5.42 -1.25
N LEU A 10 11.85 5.31 -1.87
CA LEU A 10 13.10 5.88 -1.37
C LEU A 10 13.02 7.42 -1.25
N ASN A 11 12.44 8.09 -2.25
CA ASN A 11 12.28 9.54 -2.23
C ASN A 11 11.26 10.06 -1.20
N ALA A 12 10.47 9.18 -0.60
CA ALA A 12 9.58 9.58 0.50
C ALA A 12 10.35 9.91 1.78
N ASP A 13 11.56 9.37 1.94
CA ASP A 13 12.48 9.64 3.06
C ASP A 13 11.84 9.45 4.46
N VAL A 14 10.99 8.42 4.57
CA VAL A 14 10.27 8.08 5.82
C VAL A 14 10.40 6.62 6.21
N PHE A 15 11.09 5.83 5.40
CA PHE A 15 11.30 4.41 5.60
C PHE A 15 12.75 4.12 5.94
N ASP A 16 12.99 3.36 6.99
CA ASP A 16 14.32 2.88 7.32
C ASP A 16 14.84 1.88 6.27
N ARG A 17 13.89 1.17 5.61
CA ARG A 17 14.17 0.21 4.56
C ARG A 17 13.08 0.17 3.49
N VAL A 18 13.50 -0.09 2.25
CA VAL A 18 12.61 -0.41 1.13
C VAL A 18 12.94 -1.82 0.67
N LEU A 19 11.99 -2.73 0.89
CA LEU A 19 12.10 -4.14 0.60
C LEU A 19 11.18 -4.50 -0.56
N VAL A 20 11.70 -5.22 -1.57
CA VAL A 20 10.90 -5.75 -2.68
C VAL A 20 10.76 -7.25 -2.55
N ALA A 21 9.52 -7.73 -2.50
CA ALA A 21 9.16 -9.13 -2.48
C ALA A 21 8.75 -9.58 -3.89
N THR A 22 9.42 -10.57 -4.45
CA THR A 22 9.14 -11.06 -5.80
C THR A 22 9.56 -12.52 -5.97
N ASP A 23 8.93 -13.22 -6.92
CA ASP A 23 9.32 -14.54 -7.41
C ASP A 23 10.00 -14.50 -8.79
N ASP A 24 10.13 -13.30 -9.38
CA ASP A 24 10.70 -13.11 -10.71
C ASP A 24 12.11 -12.49 -10.63
N GLU A 25 13.10 -13.18 -11.19
CA GLU A 25 14.49 -12.72 -11.19
C GLU A 25 14.70 -11.39 -11.92
N ARG A 26 13.93 -11.12 -12.97
CA ARG A 26 14.00 -9.85 -13.72
C ARG A 26 13.53 -8.67 -12.86
N ILE A 27 12.52 -8.91 -12.00
CA ILE A 27 12.05 -7.91 -11.05
C ILE A 27 13.08 -7.71 -9.94
N ARG A 28 13.67 -8.80 -9.41
CA ARG A 28 14.79 -8.76 -8.46
C ARG A 28 15.91 -7.85 -8.96
N ASP A 29 16.40 -8.10 -10.17
CA ASP A 29 17.55 -7.39 -10.73
C ASP A 29 17.22 -5.90 -10.94
N ALA A 30 16.02 -5.60 -11.45
CA ALA A 30 15.56 -4.22 -11.65
C ALA A 30 15.34 -3.47 -10.33
N ALA A 31 14.87 -4.13 -9.28
CA ALA A 31 14.65 -3.55 -7.97
C ALA A 31 15.99 -3.31 -7.24
N ALA A 32 16.91 -4.26 -7.26
CA ALA A 32 18.24 -4.13 -6.70
C ALA A 32 19.04 -3.01 -7.38
N ALA A 33 18.98 -2.90 -8.71
CA ALA A 33 19.58 -1.81 -9.46
C ALA A 33 18.97 -0.43 -9.14
N ALA A 34 17.74 -0.40 -8.63
CA ALA A 34 17.07 0.83 -8.17
C ALA A 34 17.36 1.19 -6.70
N GLY A 35 18.08 0.33 -5.96
CA GLY A 35 18.51 0.57 -4.57
C GLY A 35 17.63 -0.04 -3.50
N ALA A 36 16.73 -0.97 -3.83
CA ALA A 36 15.93 -1.72 -2.85
C ALA A 36 16.68 -2.96 -2.35
N ASP A 37 16.42 -3.36 -1.10
CA ASP A 37 16.63 -4.72 -0.66
C ASP A 37 15.62 -5.64 -1.35
N VAL A 38 16.02 -6.85 -1.73
CA VAL A 38 15.12 -7.79 -2.42
C VAL A 38 15.07 -9.12 -1.67
N ARG A 39 13.86 -9.65 -1.52
CA ARG A 39 13.61 -11.00 -1.03
C ARG A 39 12.88 -11.81 -2.10
N MET A 40 13.48 -12.93 -2.46
CA MET A 40 12.82 -13.91 -3.32
C MET A 40 11.80 -14.69 -2.50
N THR A 41 10.59 -14.79 -3.02
CA THR A 41 9.45 -15.44 -2.35
C THR A 41 8.92 -16.58 -3.19
N HIS A 42 8.17 -17.50 -2.58
CA HIS A 42 7.65 -18.65 -3.32
C HIS A 42 6.62 -18.22 -4.39
N PRO A 43 6.64 -18.80 -5.60
CA PRO A 43 5.70 -18.41 -6.68
C PRO A 43 4.24 -18.68 -6.33
N ASP A 44 3.96 -19.71 -5.52
CA ASP A 44 2.58 -20.10 -5.15
C ASP A 44 1.93 -19.16 -4.11
N ILE A 45 2.61 -18.12 -3.65
CA ILE A 45 2.01 -17.14 -2.73
C ILE A 45 0.89 -16.38 -3.46
N PRO A 46 -0.37 -16.45 -2.97
CA PRO A 46 -1.55 -16.11 -3.76
C PRO A 46 -1.80 -14.60 -3.95
N ASN A 47 -1.17 -13.75 -3.16
CA ASN A 47 -1.39 -12.29 -3.25
C ASN A 47 -0.21 -11.48 -2.71
N GLY A 48 -0.20 -10.18 -3.06
CA GLY A 48 0.87 -9.26 -2.70
C GLY A 48 1.03 -9.04 -1.20
N THR A 49 -0.04 -9.07 -0.41
CA THR A 49 0.03 -8.90 1.05
C THR A 49 0.76 -10.06 1.72
N LEU A 50 0.43 -11.30 1.36
CA LEU A 50 1.11 -12.47 1.89
C LEU A 50 2.56 -12.55 1.39
N ARG A 51 2.82 -12.10 0.16
CA ARG A 51 4.16 -12.02 -0.39
C ARG A 51 5.03 -11.01 0.37
N SER A 52 4.47 -9.86 0.69
CA SER A 52 5.15 -8.85 1.51
C SER A 52 5.40 -9.36 2.93
N TYR A 53 4.45 -10.10 3.50
CA TYR A 53 4.62 -10.72 4.81
C TYR A 53 5.72 -11.79 4.82
N ASP A 54 5.80 -12.65 3.82
CA ASP A 54 6.87 -13.64 3.69
C ASP A 54 8.25 -12.97 3.61
N ALA A 55 8.38 -11.93 2.79
CA ALA A 55 9.61 -11.16 2.68
C ALA A 55 10.00 -10.45 3.99
N LEU A 56 8.99 -9.97 4.75
CA LEU A 56 9.20 -9.39 6.07
C LEU A 56 9.79 -10.42 7.04
N MET A 57 9.19 -11.62 7.12
CA MET A 57 9.67 -12.69 8.00
C MET A 57 11.11 -13.10 7.68
N GLN A 58 11.46 -13.18 6.39
CA GLN A 58 12.85 -13.43 5.98
C GLN A 58 13.79 -12.32 6.46
N TRP A 59 13.39 -11.06 6.29
CA TRP A 59 14.20 -9.91 6.69
C TRP A 59 14.37 -9.85 8.22
N GLU A 60 13.31 -10.04 8.99
CA GLU A 60 13.37 -10.03 10.46
C GLU A 60 14.26 -11.14 11.02
N ALA A 61 14.20 -12.34 10.41
CA ALA A 61 15.07 -13.45 10.76
C ALA A 61 16.57 -13.13 10.53
N ASP A 62 16.88 -12.46 9.42
CA ASP A 62 18.25 -12.06 9.09
C ASP A 62 18.72 -10.87 9.95
N ALA A 63 17.84 -9.92 10.23
CA ALA A 63 18.16 -8.69 10.97
C ALA A 63 18.23 -8.90 12.49
N GLY A 64 17.59 -9.96 13.02
CA GLY A 64 17.45 -10.21 14.45
C GLY A 64 16.61 -9.12 15.17
N SER A 65 15.74 -8.44 14.46
CA SER A 65 14.88 -7.36 14.96
C SER A 65 13.55 -7.32 14.22
N GLU A 66 12.51 -6.88 14.89
CA GLU A 66 11.17 -6.74 14.31
C GLU A 66 10.95 -5.34 13.69
N ALA A 67 10.15 -5.28 12.64
CA ALA A 67 9.71 -4.02 12.07
C ALA A 67 8.57 -3.42 12.90
N GLY A 68 8.70 -2.15 13.30
CA GLY A 68 7.66 -1.47 14.07
C GLY A 68 6.41 -1.15 13.24
N TYR A 69 6.58 -0.77 11.99
CA TYR A 69 5.51 -0.44 11.05
C TYR A 69 5.87 -0.87 9.63
N ILE A 70 4.86 -1.28 8.88
CA ILE A 70 5.02 -1.74 7.50
C ILE A 70 4.08 -0.96 6.60
N VAL A 71 4.61 -0.46 5.49
CA VAL A 71 3.81 0.14 4.42
C VAL A 71 3.88 -0.77 3.20
N ASN A 72 2.76 -1.37 2.83
CA ASN A 72 2.67 -2.20 1.62
C ASN A 72 2.36 -1.30 0.41
N ILE A 73 3.28 -1.28 -0.55
CA ILE A 73 3.15 -0.55 -1.81
C ILE A 73 3.07 -1.56 -2.94
N GLN A 74 1.99 -1.50 -3.73
CA GLN A 74 1.84 -2.41 -4.86
C GLN A 74 2.88 -2.10 -5.95
N GLY A 75 3.48 -3.16 -6.53
CA GLY A 75 4.52 -3.03 -7.54
C GLY A 75 4.06 -2.43 -8.87
N ASP A 76 2.74 -2.30 -9.07
CA ASP A 76 2.08 -1.69 -10.23
C ASP A 76 1.59 -0.25 -9.97
N GLU A 77 2.03 0.38 -8.87
CA GLU A 77 1.73 1.78 -8.52
C GLU A 77 2.88 2.75 -8.82
N PRO A 78 3.33 2.88 -10.09
CA PRO A 78 4.50 3.71 -10.44
C PRO A 78 4.27 5.21 -10.26
N PHE A 79 3.03 5.62 -9.97
CA PHE A 79 2.62 7.02 -9.79
C PHE A 79 2.31 7.38 -8.33
N VAL A 80 2.56 6.48 -7.38
CA VAL A 80 2.44 6.82 -5.95
C VAL A 80 3.32 8.04 -5.64
N HIS A 81 2.74 9.05 -4.97
CA HIS A 81 3.47 10.26 -4.61
C HIS A 81 4.17 10.09 -3.25
N PRO A 82 5.42 10.55 -3.10
CA PRO A 82 6.12 10.51 -1.82
C PRO A 82 5.32 11.11 -0.66
N GLU A 83 4.59 12.21 -0.89
CA GLU A 83 3.76 12.83 0.14
C GLU A 83 2.60 11.91 0.62
N GLN A 84 2.11 11.03 -0.23
CA GLN A 84 1.11 10.02 0.16
C GLN A 84 1.71 9.02 1.14
N LEU A 85 2.93 8.56 0.88
CA LEU A 85 3.66 7.64 1.74
C LEU A 85 4.02 8.31 3.07
N GLN A 86 4.43 9.58 3.05
CA GLN A 86 4.67 10.38 4.26
C GLN A 86 3.41 10.50 5.12
N LYS A 87 2.25 10.75 4.50
CA LYS A 87 0.96 10.81 5.22
C LYS A 87 0.61 9.48 5.86
N LEU A 88 0.81 8.36 5.16
CA LEU A 88 0.58 7.01 5.72
C LEU A 88 1.51 6.75 6.90
N ALA A 89 2.82 7.05 6.76
CA ALA A 89 3.80 6.86 7.83
C ALA A 89 3.50 7.73 9.06
N GLN A 90 2.96 8.93 8.88
CA GLN A 90 2.50 9.78 9.98
C GLN A 90 1.23 9.24 10.64
N LEU A 91 0.30 8.74 9.84
CA LEU A 91 -1.00 8.26 10.34
C LEU A 91 -0.85 6.99 11.16
N ILE A 92 -0.07 6.01 10.69
CA ILE A 92 0.11 4.72 11.38
C ILE A 92 0.81 4.88 12.74
N ARG A 93 1.58 5.95 12.94
CA ARG A 93 2.27 6.25 14.22
C ARG A 93 1.35 6.89 15.26
N LYS A 94 0.10 7.25 14.91
CA LYS A 94 -0.84 7.81 15.88
C LYS A 94 -1.31 6.74 16.88
N PRO A 95 -1.47 7.09 18.16
CA PRO A 95 -2.00 6.16 19.15
C PRO A 95 -3.36 5.58 18.73
N GLY A 96 -3.54 4.28 18.87
CA GLY A 96 -4.78 3.58 18.56
C GLY A 96 -5.00 3.27 17.06
N VAL A 97 -4.06 3.64 16.18
CA VAL A 97 -4.12 3.27 14.76
C VAL A 97 -3.31 1.98 14.55
N SER A 98 -4.01 0.91 14.16
CA SER A 98 -3.38 -0.37 13.83
C SER A 98 -3.21 -0.58 12.31
N ILE A 99 -4.10 0.01 11.50
CA ILE A 99 -4.07 -0.06 10.04
C ILE A 99 -4.43 1.31 9.48
N ALA A 100 -3.70 1.75 8.48
CA ALA A 100 -3.96 3.00 7.77
C ALA A 100 -3.93 2.77 6.25
N THR A 101 -4.80 3.47 5.54
CA THR A 101 -4.82 3.44 4.08
C THR A 101 -5.20 4.81 3.51
N LEU A 102 -5.09 4.96 2.20
CA LEU A 102 -5.48 6.18 1.51
C LEU A 102 -6.84 6.01 0.86
N ALA A 103 -7.61 7.10 0.85
CA ALA A 103 -8.84 7.18 0.08
C ALA A 103 -8.87 8.52 -0.68
N ARG A 104 -9.50 8.51 -1.85
CA ARG A 104 -9.64 9.68 -2.72
C ARG A 104 -11.09 10.14 -2.74
N PRO A 105 -11.38 11.42 -2.43
CA PRO A 105 -12.73 11.95 -2.57
C PRO A 105 -13.14 12.00 -4.05
N LYS A 106 -14.35 11.62 -4.32
CA LYS A 106 -15.02 11.65 -5.62
C LYS A 106 -16.28 12.50 -5.55
N PRO A 107 -16.58 13.23 -6.61
CA PRO A 107 -17.77 14.09 -6.63
C PRO A 107 -19.07 13.27 -6.66
N ALA A 108 -20.16 13.93 -6.32
CA ALA A 108 -21.50 13.43 -6.59
C ALA A 108 -21.69 13.23 -8.10
N GLY A 109 -22.42 12.17 -8.48
CA GLY A 109 -22.70 11.88 -9.89
C GLY A 109 -21.53 11.28 -10.69
N ASP A 110 -20.42 10.95 -10.04
CA ASP A 110 -19.31 10.24 -10.70
C ASP A 110 -19.79 8.84 -11.17
N ALA A 111 -19.74 8.62 -12.49
CA ALA A 111 -20.18 7.37 -13.13
C ALA A 111 -19.42 6.14 -12.62
N GLU A 112 -18.16 6.31 -12.17
CA GLU A 112 -17.34 5.24 -11.62
C GLU A 112 -17.83 4.70 -10.28
N ARG A 113 -18.79 5.37 -9.65
CA ARG A 113 -19.37 4.91 -8.38
C ARG A 113 -19.97 3.52 -8.46
N SER A 114 -20.60 3.17 -9.58
CA SER A 114 -21.22 1.85 -9.81
C SER A 114 -20.22 0.81 -10.31
N ASN A 115 -18.98 1.20 -10.61
CA ASN A 115 -17.95 0.28 -11.09
C ASN A 115 -17.48 -0.63 -9.92
N PRO A 116 -17.65 -1.97 -9.99
CA PRO A 116 -17.25 -2.89 -8.93
C PRO A 116 -15.74 -3.02 -8.76
N ASN A 117 -14.95 -2.57 -9.74
CA ASN A 117 -13.50 -2.53 -9.64
C ASN A 117 -12.98 -1.33 -8.81
N ARG A 118 -13.84 -0.36 -8.53
CA ARG A 118 -13.57 0.75 -7.62
C ARG A 118 -14.11 0.39 -6.24
N VAL A 119 -13.24 0.28 -5.27
CA VAL A 119 -13.64 0.02 -3.88
C VAL A 119 -14.08 1.33 -3.24
N LYS A 120 -15.27 1.35 -2.63
CA LYS A 120 -15.80 2.49 -1.88
C LYS A 120 -15.53 2.29 -0.40
N VAL A 121 -15.32 3.37 0.31
CA VAL A 121 -15.17 3.35 1.76
C VAL A 121 -16.07 4.40 2.40
N THR A 122 -16.68 4.07 3.52
CA THR A 122 -17.35 5.03 4.40
C THR A 122 -16.55 5.20 5.68
N CYS A 123 -16.43 6.44 6.14
CA CYS A 123 -15.71 6.79 7.36
C CYS A 123 -16.60 7.53 8.35
N ASP A 124 -16.24 7.48 9.61
CA ASP A 124 -16.79 8.36 10.62
C ASP A 124 -16.22 9.80 10.49
N LEU A 125 -16.65 10.70 11.37
CA LEU A 125 -16.20 12.09 11.38
C LEU A 125 -14.72 12.26 11.75
N ASN A 126 -14.09 11.25 12.32
CA ASN A 126 -12.67 11.23 12.66
C ASN A 126 -11.80 10.61 11.56
N GLY A 127 -12.42 10.14 10.48
CA GLY A 127 -11.75 9.48 9.37
C GLY A 127 -11.48 7.99 9.61
N LEU A 128 -12.08 7.38 10.66
CA LEU A 128 -12.00 5.94 10.87
C LEU A 128 -12.89 5.22 9.85
N ALA A 129 -12.32 4.29 9.10
CA ALA A 129 -13.05 3.50 8.12
C ALA A 129 -14.06 2.58 8.82
N LEU A 130 -15.32 2.67 8.42
CA LEU A 130 -16.41 1.88 8.95
C LEU A 130 -16.71 0.65 8.08
N TYR A 131 -16.61 0.84 6.76
CA TYR A 131 -16.93 -0.24 5.81
C TYR A 131 -16.34 0.00 4.44
N PHE A 132 -15.84 -1.07 3.80
CA PHE A 132 -15.39 -1.09 2.43
C PHE A 132 -16.34 -1.93 1.57
N SER A 133 -16.66 -1.49 0.35
CA SER A 133 -17.58 -2.19 -0.53
C SER A 133 -17.25 -2.03 -2.01
N ARG A 134 -17.49 -3.07 -2.79
CA ARG A 134 -17.52 -2.98 -4.25
C ARG A 134 -18.86 -2.42 -4.76
N ALA A 135 -19.95 -2.62 -3.99
CA ALA A 135 -21.22 -1.97 -4.26
C ALA A 135 -21.16 -0.47 -3.90
N PRO A 136 -22.05 0.37 -4.49
CA PRO A 136 -22.15 1.79 -4.13
C PRO A 136 -22.52 1.98 -2.66
N ILE A 137 -21.66 2.66 -1.92
CA ILE A 137 -21.89 3.15 -0.54
C ILE A 137 -21.36 4.57 -0.39
N PRO A 138 -22.00 5.41 0.49
CA PRO A 138 -23.34 5.24 1.06
C PRO A 138 -24.41 5.17 -0.03
N SER A 139 -25.64 4.86 0.28
CA SER A 139 -26.73 4.77 -0.71
C SER A 139 -27.16 6.13 -1.31
N SER A 140 -26.75 7.23 -0.67
CA SER A 140 -27.00 8.60 -1.15
C SER A 140 -26.23 8.90 -2.43
N GLU A 141 -26.75 9.79 -3.29
CA GLU A 141 -26.06 10.23 -4.52
C GLU A 141 -24.98 11.30 -4.27
N GLY A 142 -24.65 11.56 -3.01
CA GLY A 142 -23.63 12.52 -2.59
C GLY A 142 -22.19 12.13 -2.96
N PRO A 143 -21.23 12.97 -2.58
CA PRO A 143 -19.80 12.64 -2.72
C PRO A 143 -19.45 11.32 -2.02
N TRP A 144 -18.44 10.62 -2.52
CA TRP A 144 -18.01 9.34 -1.99
C TRP A 144 -16.48 9.22 -1.91
N LEU A 145 -15.99 8.23 -1.21
CA LEU A 145 -14.55 7.94 -1.09
C LEU A 145 -14.20 6.66 -1.86
N GLU A 146 -13.21 6.75 -2.73
CA GLU A 146 -12.56 5.62 -3.41
C GLU A 146 -11.31 5.22 -2.63
N HIS A 147 -11.23 3.93 -2.32
CA HIS A 147 -10.06 3.30 -1.73
C HIS A 147 -9.16 2.72 -2.81
#